data_1592f49745a8b3ce1f3b2a044e28e139
#
_entry.id   1592f49745a8b3ce1f3b2a044e28e139
#
_cell.length_a   1.000
_cell.length_b   1.000
_cell.length_c   1.000
_cell.angle_alpha   90.00
_cell.angle_beta   90.00
_cell.angle_gamma   90.00
#
_symmetry.space_group_name_H-M   'P 1'
#
loop_
_entity.id
_entity.type
_entity.pdbx_description
1 polymer ?
#
loop_
_entity_poly.entity_id
_entity_poly.type
_entity_poly.pdbx_seq_one_letter_code
_entity_poly.pdbx_strand_id
1 'polypeptide(L)'
;VLRLNEMSGKPLEQGEIRFAAPIEAAYVLNGVEERRAEARFEGNRLIVSSGRFAPSTYLVKLRTRYIRLNAPSSLSVDLPCNDYAFTVDAFNRQGNLDGNGNSYAAELVPEEVVSEGVVFRVSNDVERKNVVKCDGQRIVLPQGNYGRVYLLAASLDGDRDAEFAVDGKSFCCPVPCYSGFFGQWGHDGGDGFVKNGDLAYVGTHRHSADHGNESYVFTYMYKIGLPVEAGAKELMLPKDRNVVIFAVTMSDNQNDNLPPLNEIRALP
;
A
#
# COMPACT_ATOMS: atom_id res chain seq x y z
N VAL A 1 2.01 -21.50 9.35
CA VAL A 1 1.28 -21.94 8.14
C VAL A 1 0.91 -20.70 7.34
N LEU A 2 1.18 -20.72 6.04
CA LEU A 2 0.83 -19.68 5.09
C LEU A 2 -0.24 -20.22 4.14
N ARG A 3 -1.31 -19.48 3.93
CA ARG A 3 -2.35 -19.81 2.96
C ARG A 3 -2.45 -18.70 1.93
N LEU A 4 -2.41 -19.10 0.67
CA LEU A 4 -2.52 -18.22 -0.49
C LEU A 4 -3.78 -18.60 -1.25
N ASN A 5 -4.40 -17.61 -1.87
CA ASN A 5 -5.59 -17.80 -2.67
C ASN A 5 -5.44 -17.05 -3.99
N GLU A 6 -5.39 -17.78 -5.09
CA GLU A 6 -5.35 -17.17 -6.41
C GLU A 6 -6.77 -16.73 -6.79
N MET A 7 -6.95 -15.44 -7.10
CA MET A 7 -8.25 -14.80 -7.32
C MET A 7 -8.45 -14.31 -8.76
N SER A 8 -7.40 -14.22 -9.56
CA SER A 8 -7.49 -13.68 -10.93
C SER A 8 -7.97 -14.70 -11.98
N GLY A 9 -7.95 -15.98 -11.61
CA GLY A 9 -8.22 -17.08 -12.54
C GLY A 9 -7.03 -17.40 -13.46
N LYS A 10 -5.85 -16.89 -13.16
CA LYS A 10 -4.60 -17.19 -13.88
C LYS A 10 -3.69 -18.00 -12.97
N PRO A 11 -3.14 -19.14 -13.45
CA PRO A 11 -2.22 -19.91 -12.62
C PRO A 11 -0.99 -19.08 -12.28
N LEU A 12 -0.57 -19.13 -11.02
CA LEU A 12 0.70 -18.57 -10.56
C LEU A 12 1.73 -19.69 -10.62
N GLU A 13 2.61 -19.65 -11.62
CA GLU A 13 3.64 -20.68 -11.79
C GLU A 13 4.84 -20.46 -10.87
N GLN A 14 5.20 -19.18 -10.63
CA GLN A 14 6.36 -18.82 -9.85
C GLN A 14 6.17 -17.44 -9.17
N GLY A 15 5.67 -17.48 -7.94
CA GLY A 15 5.61 -16.32 -7.06
C GLY A 15 6.70 -16.37 -6.00
N GLU A 16 7.10 -15.23 -5.46
CA GLU A 16 8.07 -15.14 -4.38
C GLU A 16 7.45 -14.51 -3.13
N ILE A 17 7.66 -15.15 -1.98
CA ILE A 17 7.31 -14.57 -0.68
C ILE A 17 8.58 -14.45 0.15
N ARG A 18 8.89 -13.23 0.57
CA ARG A 18 10.09 -12.95 1.38
C ARG A 18 9.72 -12.88 2.86
N PHE A 19 10.49 -13.58 3.67
CA PHE A 19 10.39 -13.55 5.12
C PHE A 19 11.49 -12.67 5.72
N ALA A 20 11.25 -12.15 6.91
CA ALA A 20 12.24 -11.37 7.66
C ALA A 20 13.42 -12.21 8.17
N ALA A 21 13.29 -13.56 8.19
CA ALA A 21 14.35 -14.49 8.58
C ALA A 21 14.62 -15.54 7.51
N PRO A 22 15.82 -16.13 7.50
CA PRO A 22 16.11 -17.28 6.65
C PRO A 22 15.17 -18.44 6.94
N ILE A 23 14.75 -19.13 5.89
CA ILE A 23 13.94 -20.33 5.98
C ILE A 23 14.86 -21.51 6.34
N GLU A 24 14.45 -22.30 7.33
CA GLU A 24 15.10 -23.56 7.70
C GLU A 24 14.52 -24.75 6.91
N ALA A 25 13.19 -24.77 6.77
CA ALA A 25 12.47 -25.79 6.01
C ALA A 25 11.14 -25.24 5.52
N ALA A 26 10.66 -25.71 4.38
CA ALA A 26 9.36 -25.38 3.85
C ALA A 26 8.69 -26.60 3.21
N TYR A 27 7.37 -26.73 3.36
CA TYR A 27 6.58 -27.85 2.86
C TYR A 27 5.28 -27.36 2.24
N VAL A 28 4.86 -28.01 1.17
CA VAL A 28 3.50 -27.88 0.63
C VAL A 28 2.56 -28.72 1.48
N LEU A 29 1.43 -28.14 1.89
CA LEU A 29 0.41 -28.82 2.67
C LEU A 29 -0.87 -29.02 1.84
N ASN A 30 -1.68 -30.01 2.25
CA ASN A 30 -3.05 -30.12 1.76
C ASN A 30 -4.03 -29.26 2.62
N GLY A 31 -5.33 -29.33 2.30
CA GLY A 31 -6.37 -28.55 2.98
C GLY A 31 -6.54 -28.86 4.47
N VAL A 32 -6.07 -30.04 4.95
CA VAL A 32 -6.07 -30.44 6.36
C VAL A 32 -4.67 -30.36 7.01
N GLU A 33 -3.79 -29.58 6.39
CA GLU A 33 -2.44 -29.27 6.89
C GLU A 33 -1.46 -30.46 6.97
N GLU A 34 -1.71 -31.55 6.26
CA GLU A 34 -0.74 -32.62 6.12
C GLU A 34 0.32 -32.31 5.07
N ARG A 35 1.57 -32.66 5.35
CA ARG A 35 2.68 -32.47 4.41
C ARG A 35 2.53 -33.36 3.18
N ARG A 36 2.67 -32.74 1.98
CA ARG A 36 2.58 -33.41 0.68
C ARG A 36 3.93 -33.47 -0.03
N ALA A 37 4.69 -32.39 0.02
CA ALA A 37 5.98 -32.27 -0.64
C ALA A 37 6.86 -31.23 0.07
N GLU A 38 8.15 -31.24 -0.25
CA GLU A 38 9.02 -30.13 0.08
C GLU A 38 8.71 -28.93 -0.82
N ALA A 39 8.69 -27.72 -0.24
CA ALA A 39 8.54 -26.49 -0.97
C ALA A 39 9.91 -25.88 -1.28
N ARG A 40 10.06 -25.32 -2.47
CA ARG A 40 11.30 -24.68 -2.90
C ARG A 40 11.47 -23.35 -2.19
N PHE A 41 12.67 -23.09 -1.65
CA PHE A 41 13.05 -21.80 -1.08
C PHE A 41 14.55 -21.51 -1.29
N GLU A 42 14.89 -20.22 -1.23
CA GLU A 42 16.28 -19.75 -1.33
C GLU A 42 16.50 -18.66 -0.27
N GLY A 43 17.32 -18.97 0.73
CA GLY A 43 17.60 -18.04 1.83
C GLY A 43 16.33 -17.73 2.63
N ASN A 44 15.79 -16.52 2.50
CA ASN A 44 14.53 -16.08 3.12
C ASN A 44 13.36 -16.00 2.13
N ARG A 45 13.51 -16.47 0.89
CA ARG A 45 12.49 -16.43 -0.16
C ARG A 45 11.85 -17.80 -0.35
N LEU A 46 10.54 -17.89 -0.17
CA LEU A 46 9.73 -19.04 -0.52
C LEU A 46 9.24 -18.88 -1.96
N ILE A 47 9.45 -19.91 -2.79
CA ILE A 47 8.89 -19.96 -4.14
C ILE A 47 7.54 -20.67 -4.07
N VAL A 48 6.49 -19.98 -4.51
CA VAL A 48 5.11 -20.45 -4.42
C VAL A 48 4.49 -20.60 -5.81
N SER A 49 3.56 -21.53 -5.92
CA SER A 49 2.72 -21.70 -7.10
C SER A 49 1.26 -21.94 -6.67
N SER A 50 0.33 -21.60 -7.53
CA SER A 50 -1.10 -21.84 -7.31
C SER A 50 -1.80 -22.13 -8.63
N GLY A 51 -2.76 -23.05 -8.62
CA GLY A 51 -3.69 -23.24 -9.73
C GLY A 51 -4.71 -22.10 -9.84
N ARG A 52 -5.48 -22.09 -10.93
CA ARG A 52 -6.58 -21.12 -11.14
C ARG A 52 -7.60 -21.26 -10.01
N PHE A 53 -7.95 -20.15 -9.35
CA PHE A 53 -8.89 -20.09 -8.23
C PHE A 53 -8.64 -21.13 -7.12
N ALA A 54 -7.39 -21.56 -6.98
CA ALA A 54 -7.04 -22.62 -6.05
C ALA A 54 -6.32 -22.06 -4.80
N PRO A 55 -6.67 -22.54 -3.60
CA PRO A 55 -5.91 -22.27 -2.41
C PRO A 55 -4.60 -23.09 -2.42
N SER A 56 -3.52 -22.49 -1.97
CA SER A 56 -2.23 -23.14 -1.74
C SER A 56 -1.80 -22.94 -0.29
N THR A 57 -1.37 -24.01 0.37
CA THR A 57 -0.98 -23.95 1.78
C THR A 57 0.46 -24.40 1.96
N TYR A 58 1.23 -23.66 2.73
CA TYR A 58 2.64 -23.92 3.00
C TYR A 58 2.90 -23.90 4.51
N LEU A 59 3.72 -24.86 4.98
CA LEU A 59 4.36 -24.77 6.28
C LEU A 59 5.77 -24.23 6.09
N VAL A 60 6.10 -23.14 6.76
CA VAL A 60 7.44 -22.54 6.70
C VAL A 60 8.03 -22.51 8.11
N LYS A 61 9.21 -23.10 8.27
CA LYS A 61 10.00 -23.04 9.48
C LYS A 61 11.12 -22.06 9.28
N LEU A 62 11.16 -21.00 10.07
CA LEU A 62 12.23 -20.01 10.06
C LEU A 62 13.34 -20.42 11.04
N ARG A 63 14.57 -20.02 10.77
CA ARG A 63 15.76 -20.33 11.63
C ARG A 63 15.66 -19.72 13.01
N THR A 64 14.95 -18.59 13.14
CA THR A 64 14.70 -17.93 14.42
C THR A 64 13.21 -17.96 14.75
N ARG A 65 12.88 -18.34 16.00
CA ARG A 65 11.49 -18.37 16.45
C ARG A 65 10.89 -16.97 16.64
N TYR A 66 11.73 -15.99 16.94
CA TYR A 66 11.31 -14.62 17.20
C TYR A 66 12.24 -13.67 16.49
N ILE A 67 11.68 -12.92 15.55
CA ILE A 67 12.32 -11.75 14.97
C ILE A 67 11.50 -10.57 15.45
N ARG A 68 12.11 -9.73 16.26
CA ARG A 68 11.53 -8.43 16.59
C ARG A 68 12.03 -7.45 15.55
N LEU A 69 11.16 -7.06 14.64
CA LEU A 69 11.40 -5.90 13.79
C LEU A 69 11.05 -4.66 14.61
N ASN A 70 12.00 -3.76 14.76
CA ASN A 70 11.69 -2.43 15.29
C ASN A 70 10.94 -1.66 14.21
N ALA A 71 9.99 -0.82 14.63
CA ALA A 71 9.37 0.13 13.73
C ALA A 71 10.48 1.02 13.12
N PRO A 72 10.46 1.28 11.81
CA PRO A 72 11.41 2.17 11.18
C PRO A 72 11.22 3.61 11.68
N SER A 73 12.26 4.43 11.58
CA SER A 73 12.10 5.86 11.83
C SER A 73 11.14 6.46 10.79
N SER A 74 10.37 7.44 11.21
CA SER A 74 9.40 8.13 10.34
C SER A 74 9.54 9.63 10.55
N LEU A 75 10.11 10.31 9.53
CA LEU A 75 10.19 11.77 9.49
C LEU A 75 9.25 12.28 8.39
N SER A 76 8.21 12.99 8.79
CA SER A 76 7.26 13.61 7.86
C SER A 76 7.94 14.69 7.02
N VAL A 77 7.59 14.76 5.74
CA VAL A 77 8.04 15.77 4.78
C VAL A 77 6.89 16.70 4.44
N ASP A 78 7.13 18.00 4.49
CA ASP A 78 6.11 19.00 4.14
C ASP A 78 5.74 18.91 2.66
N LEU A 79 4.43 18.96 2.38
CA LEU A 79 3.89 18.87 1.03
C LEU A 79 3.35 20.23 0.55
N PRO A 80 3.61 20.60 -0.72
CA PRO A 80 3.01 21.77 -1.35
C PRO A 80 1.56 21.46 -1.79
N CYS A 81 0.67 21.22 -0.81
CA CYS A 81 -0.73 20.87 -1.08
C CYS A 81 -1.39 21.88 -2.00
N ASN A 82 -2.07 21.39 -3.03
CA ASN A 82 -2.66 22.21 -4.09
C ASN A 82 -4.15 21.93 -4.32
N ASP A 83 -4.73 20.94 -3.61
CA ASP A 83 -6.15 20.58 -3.73
C ASP A 83 -6.74 20.07 -2.40
N TYR A 84 -8.06 19.81 -2.39
CA TYR A 84 -8.84 19.36 -1.25
C TYR A 84 -9.27 17.90 -1.45
N ALA A 85 -8.87 17.01 -0.54
CA ALA A 85 -9.22 15.59 -0.60
C ALA A 85 -10.43 15.23 0.26
N PHE A 86 -10.71 16.02 1.28
CA PHE A 86 -11.63 15.66 2.37
C PHE A 86 -12.81 16.60 2.46
N THR A 87 -13.96 16.06 2.83
CA THR A 87 -15.14 16.82 3.29
C THR A 87 -15.65 16.22 4.59
N VAL A 88 -16.33 17.02 5.40
CA VAL A 88 -17.01 16.54 6.61
C VAL A 88 -18.46 16.15 6.30
N ASP A 89 -19.07 15.32 7.15
CA ASP A 89 -20.45 14.85 6.99
C ASP A 89 -21.47 15.99 6.75
N ALA A 90 -21.28 17.14 7.44
CA ALA A 90 -22.14 18.32 7.27
C ALA A 90 -22.08 18.90 5.84
N PHE A 91 -21.02 18.65 5.08
CA PHE A 91 -20.75 19.14 3.74
C PHE A 91 -20.38 18.04 2.74
N ASN A 92 -20.87 16.83 2.98
CA ASN A 92 -20.49 15.61 2.25
C ASN A 92 -20.84 15.62 0.74
N ARG A 93 -21.61 16.63 0.28
CA ARG A 93 -21.96 16.84 -1.15
C ARG A 93 -21.12 17.92 -1.84
N GLN A 94 -20.16 18.52 -1.14
CA GLN A 94 -19.38 19.66 -1.66
C GLN A 94 -17.98 19.26 -2.16
N GLY A 95 -17.57 17.99 -1.95
CA GLY A 95 -16.29 17.50 -2.41
C GLY A 95 -16.23 17.28 -3.91
N ASN A 96 -15.03 17.41 -4.49
CA ASN A 96 -14.81 17.15 -5.91
C ASN A 96 -13.34 16.79 -6.19
N LEU A 97 -12.79 15.88 -5.39
CA LEU A 97 -11.40 15.47 -5.55
C LEU A 97 -11.14 14.81 -6.92
N ASP A 98 -12.04 13.92 -7.34
CA ASP A 98 -11.89 13.14 -8.58
C ASP A 98 -12.48 13.81 -9.83
N GLY A 99 -13.04 15.01 -9.70
CA GLY A 99 -13.73 15.70 -10.77
C GLY A 99 -15.18 15.23 -11.02
N ASN A 100 -15.63 14.21 -10.28
CA ASN A 100 -16.98 13.62 -10.37
C ASN A 100 -17.81 13.88 -9.10
N GLY A 101 -17.41 14.86 -8.29
CA GLY A 101 -18.13 15.23 -7.07
C GLY A 101 -17.86 14.33 -5.87
N ASN A 102 -16.78 13.53 -5.88
CA ASN A 102 -16.46 12.63 -4.77
C ASN A 102 -15.24 13.12 -3.97
N SER A 103 -15.20 12.73 -2.70
CA SER A 103 -14.11 13.02 -1.76
C SER A 103 -14.03 11.94 -0.67
N TYR A 104 -12.96 11.96 0.10
CA TYR A 104 -12.87 11.16 1.33
C TYR A 104 -13.70 11.78 2.45
N ALA A 105 -14.25 10.94 3.32
CA ALA A 105 -14.87 11.37 4.57
C ALA A 105 -13.78 11.74 5.60
N ALA A 106 -13.68 13.00 5.99
CA ALA A 106 -12.66 13.50 6.90
C ALA A 106 -12.71 12.80 8.26
N GLU A 107 -13.90 12.46 8.73
CA GLU A 107 -14.15 11.80 10.02
C GLU A 107 -13.54 10.39 10.11
N LEU A 108 -13.31 9.74 8.96
CA LEU A 108 -12.73 8.40 8.91
C LEU A 108 -11.20 8.42 8.80
N VAL A 109 -10.60 9.53 8.41
CA VAL A 109 -9.17 9.61 8.18
C VAL A 109 -8.47 10.12 9.44
N PRO A 110 -7.63 9.29 10.08
CA PRO A 110 -6.84 9.73 11.23
C PRO A 110 -5.74 10.71 10.80
N GLU A 111 -5.29 11.57 11.71
CA GLU A 111 -4.14 12.45 11.48
C GLU A 111 -2.83 11.68 11.23
N GLU A 112 -2.75 10.46 11.75
CA GLU A 112 -1.62 9.56 11.52
C GLU A 112 -2.14 8.22 10.97
N VAL A 113 -1.77 7.90 9.74
CA VAL A 113 -1.95 6.57 9.15
C VAL A 113 -0.68 5.78 9.38
N VAL A 114 -0.79 4.65 10.08
CA VAL A 114 0.34 3.77 10.35
C VAL A 114 0.22 2.50 9.51
N SER A 115 1.21 2.26 8.65
CA SER A 115 1.28 1.04 7.84
C SER A 115 2.63 0.35 8.07
N GLU A 116 2.59 -0.84 8.65
CA GLU A 116 3.78 -1.67 8.92
C GLU A 116 4.90 -0.89 9.65
N GLY A 117 4.51 -0.07 10.61
CA GLY A 117 5.41 0.75 11.42
C GLY A 117 5.89 2.05 10.79
N VAL A 118 5.56 2.30 9.53
CA VAL A 118 5.75 3.62 8.90
C VAL A 118 4.59 4.53 9.27
N VAL A 119 4.88 5.70 9.81
CA VAL A 119 3.89 6.69 10.21
C VAL A 119 3.78 7.77 9.13
N PHE A 120 2.57 7.97 8.62
CA PHE A 120 2.23 9.03 7.68
C PHE A 120 1.37 10.07 8.38
N ARG A 121 1.81 11.31 8.40
CA ARG A 121 0.99 12.42 8.90
C ARG A 121 0.11 12.95 7.77
N VAL A 122 -1.19 12.80 7.94
CA VAL A 122 -2.20 13.23 6.97
C VAL A 122 -2.90 14.46 7.52
N SER A 123 -2.93 15.54 6.74
CA SER A 123 -3.76 16.70 7.08
C SER A 123 -5.19 16.41 6.61
N ASN A 124 -6.09 16.17 7.55
CA ASN A 124 -7.53 16.04 7.27
C ASN A 124 -8.30 17.37 7.52
N ASP A 125 -7.58 18.47 7.64
CA ASP A 125 -8.15 19.84 7.77
C ASP A 125 -8.87 20.22 6.48
N VAL A 126 -10.19 20.30 6.54
CA VAL A 126 -11.04 20.63 5.38
C VAL A 126 -11.03 22.10 4.99
N GLU A 127 -10.51 23.01 5.85
CA GLU A 127 -10.41 24.42 5.58
C GLU A 127 -9.16 24.79 4.76
N ARG A 128 -8.22 23.84 4.62
CA ARG A 128 -6.96 24.05 3.90
C ARG A 128 -6.78 22.98 2.81
N LYS A 129 -6.01 23.33 1.80
CA LYS A 129 -5.52 22.34 0.84
C LYS A 129 -4.70 21.30 1.58
N ASN A 130 -5.02 20.04 1.38
CA ASN A 130 -4.56 18.92 2.21
C ASN A 130 -4.02 17.73 1.40
N VAL A 131 -3.96 17.85 0.07
CA VAL A 131 -3.44 16.84 -0.83
C VAL A 131 -2.67 17.48 -1.98
N VAL A 132 -1.70 16.77 -2.53
CA VAL A 132 -1.02 17.18 -3.77
C VAL A 132 -1.59 16.38 -4.93
N LYS A 133 -2.30 17.02 -5.86
CA LYS A 133 -2.49 16.50 -7.21
C LYS A 133 -1.19 16.67 -7.99
N CYS A 134 -0.64 15.56 -8.45
CA CYS A 134 0.67 15.54 -9.08
C CYS A 134 0.69 16.28 -10.42
N ASP A 135 1.68 17.14 -10.60
CA ASP A 135 1.93 17.89 -11.85
C ASP A 135 3.43 18.18 -12.00
N GLY A 136 4.27 17.21 -11.65
CA GLY A 136 5.72 17.31 -11.71
C GLY A 136 6.35 18.16 -10.62
N GLN A 137 5.68 18.33 -9.47
CA GLN A 137 6.24 19.10 -8.35
C GLN A 137 7.53 18.46 -7.84
N ARG A 138 8.43 19.33 -7.40
CA ARG A 138 9.67 18.95 -6.74
C ARG A 138 9.52 19.20 -5.24
N ILE A 139 9.77 18.15 -4.47
CA ILE A 139 9.70 18.17 -3.01
C ILE A 139 11.12 18.07 -2.48
N VAL A 140 11.52 19.04 -1.68
CA VAL A 140 12.82 19.05 -1.01
C VAL A 140 12.79 18.02 0.12
N LEU A 141 13.72 17.08 0.10
CA LEU A 141 13.86 16.06 1.12
C LEU A 141 14.76 16.56 2.27
N PRO A 142 14.38 16.27 3.52
CA PRO A 142 15.22 16.58 4.69
C PRO A 142 16.57 15.87 4.59
N GLN A 143 17.63 16.59 4.97
CA GLN A 143 18.96 16.01 5.01
C GLN A 143 19.07 14.97 6.14
N GLY A 144 19.70 13.85 5.86
CA GLY A 144 19.90 12.78 6.84
C GLY A 144 20.37 11.48 6.21
N ASN A 145 20.56 10.46 7.07
CA ASN A 145 20.92 9.13 6.64
C ASN A 145 19.65 8.26 6.49
N TYR A 146 18.87 8.58 5.46
CA TYR A 146 17.66 7.83 5.13
C TYR A 146 17.95 6.84 4.02
N GLY A 147 17.30 5.69 4.06
CA GLY A 147 17.39 4.64 3.05
C GLY A 147 16.14 4.51 2.20
N ARG A 148 15.02 5.16 2.63
CA ARG A 148 13.75 5.15 1.90
C ARG A 148 12.96 6.43 2.04
N VAL A 149 12.21 6.75 1.00
CA VAL A 149 11.07 7.65 1.06
C VAL A 149 9.79 6.84 0.82
N TYR A 150 8.84 6.97 1.73
CA TYR A 150 7.51 6.37 1.61
C TYR A 150 6.50 7.46 1.27
N LEU A 151 5.62 7.15 0.32
CA LEU A 151 4.51 7.99 -0.06
C LEU A 151 3.20 7.30 0.33
N LEU A 152 2.23 8.07 0.81
CA LEU A 152 0.85 7.66 0.93
C LEU A 152 0.09 8.26 -0.25
N ALA A 153 -0.35 7.42 -1.17
CA ALA A 153 -0.83 7.83 -2.49
C ALA A 153 -2.09 7.09 -2.92
N ALA A 154 -2.79 7.64 -3.91
CA ALA A 154 -3.86 6.95 -4.63
C ALA A 154 -4.00 7.54 -6.05
N SER A 155 -4.69 6.81 -6.93
CA SER A 155 -5.15 7.32 -8.22
C SER A 155 -6.62 7.70 -8.16
N LEU A 156 -7.02 8.75 -8.87
CA LEU A 156 -8.41 9.25 -8.92
C LEU A 156 -9.24 8.64 -10.05
N ASP A 157 -8.57 8.08 -11.06
CA ASP A 157 -9.22 7.54 -12.26
C ASP A 157 -8.55 6.23 -12.68
N GLY A 158 -9.06 5.11 -12.20
CA GLY A 158 -8.52 3.77 -12.43
C GLY A 158 -7.16 3.54 -11.78
N ASP A 159 -6.65 2.32 -11.94
CA ASP A 159 -5.29 1.96 -11.49
C ASP A 159 -4.28 2.51 -12.50
N ARG A 160 -3.14 3.03 -12.02
CA ARG A 160 -2.11 3.67 -12.85
C ARG A 160 -0.72 3.19 -12.48
N ASP A 161 0.16 3.19 -13.47
CA ASP A 161 1.61 3.14 -13.25
C ASP A 161 2.15 4.56 -13.32
N ALA A 162 2.76 5.04 -12.24
CA ALA A 162 3.24 6.41 -12.12
C ALA A 162 4.76 6.45 -11.95
N GLU A 163 5.40 7.39 -12.64
CA GLU A 163 6.84 7.59 -12.56
C GLU A 163 7.19 8.65 -11.52
N PHE A 164 7.88 8.23 -10.47
CA PHE A 164 8.50 9.07 -9.46
C PHE A 164 10.00 9.14 -9.72
N ALA A 165 10.66 10.23 -9.32
CA ALA A 165 12.13 10.25 -9.37
C ALA A 165 12.71 10.82 -8.08
N VAL A 166 13.83 10.24 -7.62
CA VAL A 166 14.64 10.76 -6.52
C VAL A 166 16.01 11.10 -7.06
N ASP A 167 16.42 12.36 -6.92
CA ASP A 167 17.70 12.90 -7.46
C ASP A 167 17.94 12.48 -8.93
N GLY A 168 16.87 12.45 -9.74
CA GLY A 168 16.91 12.09 -11.16
C GLY A 168 16.86 10.59 -11.47
N LYS A 169 16.85 9.71 -10.45
CA LYS A 169 16.66 8.28 -10.64
C LYS A 169 15.16 7.96 -10.64
N SER A 170 14.65 7.46 -11.76
CA SER A 170 13.22 7.13 -11.96
C SER A 170 12.81 5.77 -11.37
N PHE A 171 11.58 5.72 -10.88
CA PHE A 171 10.91 4.54 -10.36
C PHE A 171 9.47 4.51 -10.88
N CYS A 172 9.12 3.48 -11.63
CA CYS A 172 7.73 3.23 -12.04
C CYS A 172 7.03 2.40 -10.98
N CYS A 173 5.94 2.94 -10.41
CA CYS A 173 5.22 2.30 -9.30
C CYS A 173 3.73 2.22 -9.61
N PRO A 174 3.07 1.09 -9.26
CA PRO A 174 1.63 1.01 -9.33
C PRO A 174 1.00 1.94 -8.29
N VAL A 175 0.02 2.72 -8.72
CA VAL A 175 -0.81 3.59 -7.88
C VAL A 175 -2.27 3.21 -8.12
N PRO A 176 -2.85 2.34 -7.28
CA PRO A 176 -4.21 1.88 -7.49
C PRO A 176 -5.25 2.98 -7.23
N CYS A 177 -6.44 2.78 -7.80
CA CYS A 177 -7.55 3.70 -7.64
C CYS A 177 -7.98 3.83 -6.19
N TYR A 178 -8.28 5.06 -5.79
CA TYR A 178 -8.66 5.44 -4.42
C TYR A 178 -9.98 4.82 -3.95
N SER A 179 -10.80 4.29 -4.86
CA SER A 179 -12.13 3.77 -4.55
C SER A 179 -12.50 2.58 -5.44
N GLY A 180 -13.64 1.96 -5.16
CA GLY A 180 -14.14 0.79 -5.88
C GLY A 180 -13.77 -0.52 -5.20
N PHE A 181 -13.83 -1.64 -5.95
CA PHE A 181 -13.47 -2.95 -5.42
C PHE A 181 -11.95 -3.11 -5.32
N PHE A 182 -11.47 -3.52 -4.15
CA PHE A 182 -10.06 -3.86 -3.96
C PHE A 182 -9.68 -5.16 -4.69
N GLY A 183 -10.61 -6.08 -4.79
CA GLY A 183 -10.49 -7.31 -5.55
C GLY A 183 -11.85 -7.92 -5.85
N GLN A 184 -11.91 -8.71 -6.89
CA GLN A 184 -13.11 -9.42 -7.33
C GLN A 184 -12.74 -10.78 -7.90
N TRP A 185 -13.53 -11.81 -7.57
CA TRP A 185 -13.41 -13.11 -8.20
C TRP A 185 -13.77 -13.02 -9.68
N GLY A 186 -13.09 -13.83 -10.50
CA GLY A 186 -13.48 -14.01 -11.88
C GLY A 186 -14.86 -14.68 -12.01
N HIS A 187 -15.54 -14.40 -13.06
CA HIS A 187 -16.84 -14.99 -13.42
C HIS A 187 -16.91 -15.25 -14.92
N ASP A 188 -17.98 -15.88 -15.39
CA ASP A 188 -18.17 -16.18 -16.81
C ASP A 188 -18.03 -14.90 -17.67
N GLY A 189 -16.98 -14.87 -18.50
CA GLY A 189 -16.65 -13.75 -19.38
C GLY A 189 -15.76 -12.65 -18.80
N GLY A 190 -15.30 -12.78 -17.54
CA GLY A 190 -14.39 -11.82 -16.92
C GLY A 190 -13.34 -12.45 -16.02
N ASP A 191 -12.11 -11.98 -16.10
CA ASP A 191 -11.03 -12.36 -15.19
C ASP A 191 -11.28 -11.74 -13.80
N GLY A 192 -10.89 -12.46 -12.74
CA GLY A 192 -10.78 -11.88 -11.39
C GLY A 192 -9.58 -10.95 -11.29
N PHE A 193 -9.59 -10.08 -10.30
CA PHE A 193 -8.48 -9.18 -10.03
C PHE A 193 -8.30 -8.92 -8.53
N VAL A 194 -7.09 -8.50 -8.17
CA VAL A 194 -6.76 -7.85 -6.90
C VAL A 194 -5.92 -6.63 -7.25
N LYS A 195 -6.22 -5.48 -6.64
CA LYS A 195 -5.41 -4.27 -6.87
C LYS A 195 -3.95 -4.50 -6.48
N ASN A 196 -3.04 -4.10 -7.35
CA ASN A 196 -1.60 -4.21 -7.12
C ASN A 196 -1.11 -3.00 -6.32
N GLY A 197 -1.25 -3.04 -5.01
CA GLY A 197 -0.80 -1.96 -4.14
C GLY A 197 -0.75 -2.37 -2.68
N ASP A 198 0.13 -1.71 -1.95
CA ASP A 198 0.33 -1.91 -0.52
C ASP A 198 -0.66 -1.05 0.27
N LEU A 199 -1.76 -1.67 0.69
CA LEU A 199 -2.89 -0.98 1.31
C LEU A 199 -2.53 -0.45 2.70
N ALA A 200 -2.57 0.87 2.89
CA ALA A 200 -2.25 1.54 4.14
C ALA A 200 -3.49 2.06 4.90
N TYR A 201 -4.54 2.42 4.19
CA TYR A 201 -5.77 2.97 4.77
C TYR A 201 -7.00 2.49 4.02
N VAL A 202 -8.09 2.24 4.77
CA VAL A 202 -9.42 1.89 4.26
C VAL A 202 -10.47 2.72 4.98
N GLY A 203 -11.23 3.53 4.21
CA GLY A 203 -12.45 4.18 4.68
C GLY A 203 -13.68 3.38 4.27
N THR A 204 -14.70 3.34 5.11
CA THR A 204 -15.91 2.51 4.91
C THR A 204 -16.90 3.09 3.90
N HIS A 205 -16.78 4.38 3.58
CA HIS A 205 -17.58 5.07 2.58
C HIS A 205 -16.82 6.27 2.03
N ARG A 206 -17.28 6.79 0.90
CA ARG A 206 -16.86 8.08 0.36
C ARG A 206 -18.00 9.09 0.48
N HIS A 207 -17.66 10.36 0.42
CA HIS A 207 -18.62 11.42 0.21
C HIS A 207 -18.84 11.64 -1.28
N SER A 208 -20.10 11.89 -1.66
CA SER A 208 -20.52 12.06 -3.06
C SER A 208 -21.52 13.19 -3.20
N ALA A 209 -21.35 14.03 -4.23
CA ALA A 209 -22.28 15.13 -4.54
C ALA A 209 -23.71 14.62 -4.73
N ASP A 210 -23.89 13.45 -5.33
CA ASP A 210 -25.19 12.87 -5.65
C ASP A 210 -25.83 12.15 -4.45
N HIS A 211 -25.04 11.45 -3.65
CA HIS A 211 -25.54 10.52 -2.63
C HIS A 211 -25.20 10.91 -1.18
N GLY A 212 -24.36 11.93 -0.94
CA GLY A 212 -23.87 12.23 0.40
C GLY A 212 -22.89 11.15 0.87
N ASN A 213 -23.17 10.50 1.99
CA ASN A 213 -22.39 9.35 2.46
C ASN A 213 -22.74 8.11 1.62
N GLU A 214 -21.89 7.79 0.66
CA GLU A 214 -22.09 6.66 -0.24
C GLU A 214 -21.55 5.39 0.43
N SER A 215 -22.41 4.73 1.21
CA SER A 215 -22.09 3.57 2.02
C SER A 215 -21.59 2.40 1.15
N TYR A 216 -20.61 1.65 1.69
CA TYR A 216 -19.97 0.50 1.01
C TYR A 216 -19.17 0.84 -0.25
N VAL A 217 -19.04 2.11 -0.61
CA VAL A 217 -18.06 2.55 -1.59
C VAL A 217 -16.79 2.93 -0.85
N PHE A 218 -15.94 1.94 -0.63
CA PHE A 218 -14.71 2.08 0.16
C PHE A 218 -13.73 3.05 -0.47
N THR A 219 -12.94 3.71 0.38
CA THR A 219 -11.84 4.58 -0.04
C THR A 219 -10.51 4.03 0.46
N TYR A 220 -9.46 4.17 -0.32
CA TYR A 220 -8.17 3.56 -0.08
C TYR A 220 -7.03 4.58 -0.21
N MET A 221 -5.98 4.42 0.62
CA MET A 221 -4.68 5.02 0.39
C MET A 221 -3.62 3.91 0.41
N TYR A 222 -2.63 4.02 -0.46
CA TYR A 222 -1.61 3.00 -0.67
C TYR A 222 -0.24 3.53 -0.29
N LYS A 223 0.56 2.67 0.35
CA LYS A 223 1.95 2.95 0.66
C LYS A 223 2.83 2.59 -0.54
N ILE A 224 3.67 3.52 -0.97
CA ILE A 224 4.69 3.32 -1.99
C ILE A 224 6.05 3.58 -1.36
N GLY A 225 6.96 2.62 -1.42
CA GLY A 225 8.32 2.75 -0.88
C GLY A 225 9.36 2.88 -1.98
N LEU A 226 10.09 4.00 -2.03
CA LEU A 226 11.18 4.22 -2.98
C LEU A 226 12.52 4.12 -2.26
N PRO A 227 13.49 3.33 -2.75
CA PRO A 227 14.82 3.32 -2.20
C PRO A 227 15.52 4.64 -2.52
N VAL A 228 16.22 5.19 -1.54
CA VAL A 228 17.00 6.41 -1.68
C VAL A 228 18.42 6.20 -1.17
N GLU A 229 19.37 6.95 -1.73
CA GLU A 229 20.72 7.00 -1.22
C GLU A 229 20.82 7.99 -0.06
N ALA A 230 21.78 7.77 0.83
CA ALA A 230 22.03 8.69 1.94
C ALA A 230 22.31 10.11 1.40
N GLY A 231 21.60 11.10 1.95
CA GLY A 231 21.73 12.48 1.52
C GLY A 231 20.91 12.85 0.28
N ALA A 232 19.93 12.02 -0.11
CA ALA A 232 18.96 12.37 -1.15
C ALA A 232 18.31 13.73 -0.87
N LYS A 233 18.13 14.54 -1.92
CA LYS A 233 17.75 15.96 -1.79
C LYS A 233 16.38 16.28 -2.33
N GLU A 234 15.94 15.57 -3.35
CA GLU A 234 14.74 15.94 -4.10
C GLU A 234 13.94 14.71 -4.49
N LEU A 235 12.63 14.79 -4.26
CA LEU A 235 11.63 13.88 -4.84
C LEU A 235 10.85 14.62 -5.91
N MET A 236 10.81 14.12 -7.13
CA MET A 236 9.98 14.62 -8.21
C MET A 236 8.73 13.74 -8.34
N LEU A 237 7.57 14.38 -8.29
CA LEU A 237 6.27 13.75 -8.47
C LEU A 237 5.94 13.56 -9.96
N PRO A 238 5.08 12.58 -10.32
CA PRO A 238 4.65 12.38 -11.70
C PRO A 238 3.90 13.60 -12.27
N LYS A 239 3.89 13.74 -13.59
CA LYS A 239 3.04 14.70 -14.31
C LYS A 239 1.70 14.05 -14.66
N ASP A 240 0.97 13.64 -13.65
CA ASP A 240 -0.36 13.05 -13.80
C ASP A 240 -1.26 13.54 -12.65
N ARG A 241 -2.19 14.43 -12.96
CA ARG A 241 -3.12 15.04 -11.98
C ARG A 241 -4.13 14.04 -11.40
N ASN A 242 -4.22 12.84 -11.98
CA ASN A 242 -5.00 11.75 -11.40
C ASN A 242 -4.23 10.98 -10.30
N VAL A 243 -2.95 11.25 -10.12
CA VAL A 243 -2.18 10.72 -8.99
C VAL A 243 -2.17 11.77 -7.89
N VAL A 244 -2.55 11.35 -6.67
CA VAL A 244 -2.59 12.21 -5.48
C VAL A 244 -1.71 11.68 -4.38
N ILE A 245 -1.04 12.60 -3.67
CA ILE A 245 -0.15 12.30 -2.54
C ILE A 245 -0.71 12.96 -1.29
N PHE A 246 -1.01 12.14 -0.27
CA PHE A 246 -1.53 12.57 1.02
C PHE A 246 -0.44 12.86 2.04
N ALA A 247 0.63 12.07 2.01
CA ALA A 247 1.78 12.23 2.91
C ALA A 247 3.06 11.69 2.29
N VAL A 248 4.19 12.21 2.73
CA VAL A 248 5.54 11.70 2.44
C VAL A 248 6.30 11.55 3.73
N THR A 249 6.98 10.42 3.90
CA THR A 249 7.75 10.06 5.10
C THR A 249 9.12 9.55 4.71
N MET A 250 10.17 10.14 5.27
CA MET A 250 11.55 9.63 5.18
C MET A 250 11.79 8.59 6.26
N SER A 251 12.56 7.55 5.93
CA SER A 251 12.87 6.46 6.84
C SER A 251 14.31 5.96 6.66
N ASP A 252 14.90 5.47 7.75
CA ASP A 252 16.22 4.81 7.77
C ASP A 252 16.17 3.35 7.30
N ASN A 253 15.01 2.85 6.89
CA ASN A 253 14.75 1.47 6.50
C ASN A 253 15.31 1.12 5.11
N GLN A 254 16.61 0.88 4.99
CA GLN A 254 17.29 0.59 3.73
C GLN A 254 16.78 -0.69 3.03
N ASN A 255 16.44 -1.72 3.79
CA ASN A 255 16.12 -3.06 3.27
C ASN A 255 14.64 -3.34 3.15
N ASP A 256 13.79 -2.34 3.41
CA ASP A 256 12.33 -2.49 3.43
C ASP A 256 11.85 -3.61 4.38
N ASN A 257 12.52 -3.75 5.51
CA ASN A 257 12.13 -4.68 6.56
C ASN A 257 11.09 -4.00 7.43
N LEU A 258 9.82 -4.27 7.15
CA LEU A 258 8.71 -3.67 7.87
C LEU A 258 8.12 -4.67 8.88
N PRO A 259 7.71 -4.21 10.07
CA PRO A 259 6.94 -5.05 10.99
C PRO A 259 5.58 -5.40 10.36
N PRO A 260 5.02 -6.58 10.66
CA PRO A 260 3.72 -6.96 10.15
C PRO A 260 2.63 -5.99 10.63
N LEU A 261 1.56 -5.82 9.85
CA LEU A 261 0.39 -4.99 10.17
C LEU A 261 -0.25 -5.36 11.51
N ASN A 262 -0.27 -6.65 11.83
CA ASN A 262 -0.78 -7.16 13.10
C ASN A 262 0.35 -7.86 13.85
N GLU A 263 0.58 -7.45 15.09
CA GLU A 263 1.41 -8.25 15.98
C GLU A 263 0.80 -9.66 16.11
N ILE A 264 1.57 -10.67 15.74
CA ILE A 264 1.21 -12.05 16.10
C ILE A 264 1.42 -12.15 17.60
N ARG A 265 0.36 -11.90 18.38
CA ARG A 265 0.39 -12.18 19.80
C ARG A 265 0.64 -13.66 19.96
N ALA A 266 1.73 -14.02 20.63
CA ALA A 266 1.89 -15.38 21.11
C ALA A 266 0.63 -15.71 21.91
N LEU A 267 -0.12 -16.71 21.46
CA LEU A 267 -1.20 -17.28 22.28
C LEU A 267 -0.57 -17.76 23.58
N PRO A 268 -1.18 -17.49 24.74
CA PRO A 268 -0.66 -17.87 26.05
C PRO A 268 -0.39 -19.37 26.16
#